data_ee9c278eaf1b61ad4f66cfa0717b11df
#
_entry.id   ee9c278eaf1b61ad4f66cfa0717b11df
#
_cell.length_a   1.000
_cell.length_b   1.000
_cell.length_c   1.000
_cell.angle_alpha   90.00
_cell.angle_beta   90.00
_cell.angle_gamma   90.00
#
_symmetry.space_group_name_H-M   'P 1'
#
loop_
_entity.id
_entity.type
_entity.pdbx_description
1 polymer ?
#
loop_
_entity_poly.entity_id
_entity_poly.type
_entity_poly.pdbx_seq_one_letter_code
_entity_poly.pdbx_strand_id
1 'polypeptide(L)'
;MSGVAYHNNNEFSTGSFAGASGTAGIETVNSFSTDSSSTNTIGSGTIKDLLTAGTDVYLRANQDITVSNAISVTGSSGGNLSLLAGRDITINSNITTANGDLTLRANTSTSYGVVDSQRGSGTADITNNAAINAGNGTVTGVMDGGAGLT
;
A
#
# COMPACT_ATOMS: atom_id res chain seq x y z
N MET A 1 -2.81 14.47 12.35
CA MET A 1 -2.32 13.12 12.71
C MET A 1 -1.08 12.85 11.86
N SER A 2 -0.02 12.32 12.45
CA SER A 2 1.17 11.91 11.72
C SER A 2 0.93 10.51 11.16
N GLY A 3 1.04 10.33 9.87
CA GLY A 3 0.96 9.03 9.21
C GLY A 3 2.34 8.41 9.04
N VAL A 4 2.38 7.09 8.90
CA VAL A 4 3.59 6.35 8.55
C VAL A 4 3.56 6.06 7.05
N ALA A 5 4.63 6.42 6.35
CA ALA A 5 4.77 6.15 4.93
C ALA A 5 5.85 5.10 4.70
N TYR A 6 5.49 4.06 3.98
CA TYR A 6 6.41 3.04 3.49
C TYR A 6 6.62 3.23 1.99
N HIS A 7 7.87 3.27 1.58
CA HIS A 7 8.26 3.44 0.20
C HIS A 7 8.98 2.20 -0.29
N ASN A 8 8.60 1.72 -1.46
CA ASN A 8 9.37 0.72 -2.18
C ASN A 8 9.59 1.13 -3.63
N ASN A 9 10.75 0.80 -4.13
CA ASN A 9 11.13 1.17 -5.48
C ASN A 9 10.50 0.29 -6.55
N ASN A 10 10.05 -0.91 -6.22
CA ASN A 10 9.53 -1.84 -7.20
C ASN A 10 8.12 -2.32 -6.87
N GLU A 11 7.99 -3.22 -5.93
CA GLU A 11 6.72 -3.85 -5.60
C GLU A 11 6.53 -3.98 -4.10
N PHE A 12 5.28 -3.85 -3.64
CA PHE A 12 4.88 -4.24 -2.31
C PHE A 12 3.95 -5.44 -2.34
N SER A 13 4.24 -6.41 -1.51
CA SER A 13 3.31 -7.49 -1.18
C SER A 13 3.07 -7.52 0.32
N THR A 14 1.83 -7.70 0.74
CA THR A 14 1.53 -7.99 2.13
C THR A 14 1.74 -9.49 2.36
N GLY A 15 2.72 -9.82 3.16
CA GLY A 15 3.04 -11.20 3.51
C GLY A 15 2.74 -11.53 4.96
N SER A 16 2.81 -12.81 5.29
CA SER A 16 2.84 -13.27 6.66
C SER A 16 4.28 -13.18 7.16
N PHE A 17 4.56 -12.16 7.97
CA PHE A 17 5.83 -12.10 8.68
C PHE A 17 5.68 -12.84 10.02
N ALA A 18 6.25 -14.03 10.11
CA ALA A 18 6.30 -14.75 11.38
C ALA A 18 7.29 -14.02 12.32
N GLY A 19 6.77 -13.33 13.32
CA GLY A 19 7.54 -12.91 14.47
C GLY A 19 7.96 -11.45 14.57
N ALA A 20 7.49 -10.55 13.74
CA ALA A 20 7.76 -9.13 13.90
C ALA A 20 6.58 -8.38 14.51
N SER A 21 6.45 -8.47 15.80
CA SER A 21 5.91 -7.40 16.63
C SER A 21 7.01 -6.35 16.74
N GLY A 22 7.04 -5.37 15.87
CA GLY A 22 8.04 -4.32 15.97
C GLY A 22 8.17 -3.50 14.71
N THR A 23 7.98 -2.24 14.87
CA THR A 23 8.21 -1.12 13.96
C THR A 23 9.64 -1.02 13.41
N ALA A 24 10.56 -1.83 13.85
CA ALA A 24 11.99 -1.57 13.74
C ALA A 24 12.64 -1.99 12.41
N GLY A 25 11.93 -2.62 11.49
CA GLY A 25 12.53 -3.13 10.26
C GLY A 25 12.12 -2.40 8.98
N ILE A 26 11.11 -1.58 9.04
CA ILE A 26 10.48 -1.03 7.83
C ILE A 26 10.93 0.42 7.58
N GLU A 27 11.33 1.13 8.62
CA GLU A 27 11.77 2.52 8.52
C GLU A 27 13.15 2.68 7.87
N THR A 28 13.94 1.63 7.85
CA THR A 28 15.28 1.63 7.25
C THR A 28 15.28 1.14 5.81
N VAL A 29 14.18 0.64 5.34
CA VAL A 29 14.09 0.13 3.98
C VAL A 29 13.54 1.21 3.07
N ASN A 30 14.48 1.99 2.57
CA ASN A 30 14.48 2.43 1.20
C ASN A 30 13.79 3.76 0.92
N SER A 31 14.63 4.73 0.80
CA SER A 31 14.35 5.79 -0.15
C SER A 31 14.15 5.15 -1.54
N PHE A 32 13.26 5.66 -2.35
CA PHE A 32 13.03 5.26 -3.75
C PHE A 32 14.31 5.10 -4.58
N SER A 33 15.45 5.61 -4.11
CA SER A 33 16.72 5.63 -4.83
C SER A 33 17.64 4.44 -4.55
N THR A 34 17.41 3.66 -3.49
CA THR A 34 18.40 2.67 -3.03
C THR A 34 18.10 1.23 -3.40
N ASP A 35 16.88 0.90 -3.78
CA ASP A 35 16.50 -0.48 -4.12
C ASP A 35 15.45 -0.50 -5.25
N SER A 36 15.90 -0.22 -6.45
CA SER A 36 15.03 -0.06 -7.62
C SER A 36 14.55 -1.38 -8.24
N SER A 37 14.99 -2.53 -7.73
CA SER A 37 14.72 -3.84 -8.34
C SER A 37 14.13 -4.89 -7.41
N SER A 38 13.95 -4.59 -6.13
CA SER A 38 13.51 -5.58 -5.15
C SER A 38 12.02 -5.51 -4.86
N THR A 39 11.40 -6.67 -4.73
CA THR A 39 10.08 -6.80 -4.10
C THR A 39 10.26 -6.85 -2.60
N ASN A 40 9.66 -5.90 -1.90
CA ASN A 40 9.65 -5.89 -0.44
C ASN A 40 8.31 -6.38 0.10
N THR A 41 8.36 -7.08 1.21
CA THR A 41 7.18 -7.61 1.88
C THR A 41 7.00 -6.91 3.21
N ILE A 42 5.82 -6.33 3.42
CA ILE A 42 5.40 -5.80 4.72
C ILE A 42 4.39 -6.76 5.32
N GLY A 43 4.59 -7.13 6.59
CA GLY A 43 3.64 -7.97 7.29
C GLY A 43 2.26 -7.31 7.40
N SER A 44 1.21 -8.01 6.99
CA SER A 44 -0.18 -7.53 7.15
C SER A 44 -0.51 -7.24 8.62
N GLY A 45 0.11 -7.96 9.56
CA GLY A 45 0.01 -7.71 11.00
C GLY A 45 0.55 -6.34 11.40
N THR A 46 1.69 -5.93 10.86
CA THR A 46 2.27 -4.60 11.12
C THR A 46 1.33 -3.49 10.63
N ILE A 47 0.81 -3.62 9.40
CA ILE A 47 -0.16 -2.66 8.86
C ILE A 47 -1.41 -2.61 9.74
N LYS A 48 -1.96 -3.78 10.09
CA LYS A 48 -3.11 -3.91 10.98
C LYS A 48 -2.88 -3.22 12.33
N ASP A 49 -1.72 -3.42 12.95
CA ASP A 49 -1.43 -2.86 14.28
C ASP A 49 -1.33 -1.33 14.24
N LEU A 50 -0.69 -0.77 13.21
CA LEU A 50 -0.64 0.67 12.98
C LEU A 50 -2.05 1.26 12.77
N LEU A 51 -2.83 0.66 11.88
CA LEU A 51 -4.20 1.10 11.60
C LEU A 51 -5.08 0.97 12.84
N THR A 52 -4.96 -0.12 13.62
CA THR A 52 -5.71 -0.30 14.88
C THR A 52 -5.36 0.76 15.90
N ALA A 53 -4.13 1.24 15.91
CA ALA A 53 -3.69 2.36 16.76
C ALA A 53 -4.17 3.74 16.25
N GLY A 54 -4.93 3.79 15.16
CA GLY A 54 -5.41 5.03 14.54
C GLY A 54 -4.35 5.77 13.73
N THR A 55 -3.27 5.09 13.37
CA THR A 55 -2.18 5.67 12.55
C THR A 55 -2.48 5.46 11.07
N ASP A 56 -2.39 6.52 10.28
CA ASP A 56 -2.52 6.43 8.83
C ASP A 56 -1.30 5.73 8.22
N VAL A 57 -1.54 4.84 7.27
CA VAL A 57 -0.49 4.07 6.58
C VAL A 57 -0.52 4.35 5.09
N TYR A 58 0.64 4.67 4.54
CA TYR A 58 0.84 4.90 3.11
C TYR A 58 1.84 3.87 2.57
N LEU A 59 1.41 3.01 1.65
CA LEU A 59 2.29 2.13 0.90
C LEU A 59 2.50 2.72 -0.48
N ARG A 60 3.76 2.92 -0.87
CA ARG A 60 4.14 3.52 -2.15
C ARG A 60 5.12 2.62 -2.89
N ALA A 61 4.81 2.29 -4.13
CA ALA A 61 5.67 1.51 -5.01
C ALA A 61 5.83 2.20 -6.37
N ASN A 62 6.99 2.09 -6.98
CA ASN A 62 7.20 2.55 -8.35
C ASN A 62 6.52 1.67 -9.39
N GLN A 63 6.27 0.41 -9.04
CA GLN A 63 5.56 -0.55 -9.88
C GLN A 63 4.28 -0.98 -9.18
N ASP A 64 4.22 -2.16 -8.61
CA ASP A 64 2.99 -2.79 -8.20
C ASP A 64 2.84 -2.88 -6.68
N ILE A 65 1.60 -2.91 -6.23
CA ILE A 65 1.26 -3.25 -4.85
C ILE A 65 0.31 -4.45 -4.88
N THR A 66 0.69 -5.53 -4.18
CA THR A 66 -0.16 -6.71 -4.05
C THR A 66 -0.51 -6.95 -2.57
N VAL A 67 -1.80 -7.02 -2.29
CA VAL A 67 -2.31 -7.44 -0.97
C VAL A 67 -2.56 -8.95 -1.00
N SER A 68 -1.57 -9.74 -0.55
CA SER A 68 -1.61 -11.19 -0.57
C SER A 68 -2.15 -11.79 0.72
N ASN A 69 -2.08 -11.08 1.84
CA ASN A 69 -2.61 -11.50 3.14
C ASN A 69 -3.59 -10.46 3.69
N ALA A 70 -4.58 -10.94 4.41
CA ALA A 70 -5.64 -10.08 4.93
C ALA A 70 -5.12 -9.00 5.90
N ILE A 71 -5.64 -7.80 5.75
CA ILE A 71 -5.48 -6.69 6.68
C ILE A 71 -6.81 -6.56 7.43
N SER A 72 -6.84 -6.97 8.70
CA SER A 72 -8.07 -7.03 9.49
C SER A 72 -7.97 -6.13 10.72
N VAL A 73 -8.25 -4.85 10.52
CA VAL A 73 -8.31 -3.87 11.61
C VAL A 73 -9.54 -4.14 12.46
N THR A 74 -9.38 -4.11 13.77
CA THR A 74 -10.44 -4.30 14.75
C THR A 74 -10.70 -3.02 15.54
N GLY A 75 -11.91 -2.86 16.03
CA GLY A 75 -12.30 -1.65 16.77
C GLY A 75 -13.26 -0.78 15.97
N SER A 76 -13.42 0.45 16.41
CA SER A 76 -14.40 1.40 15.84
C SER A 76 -13.78 2.64 15.20
N SER A 77 -12.46 2.76 15.19
CA SER A 77 -11.75 3.93 14.68
C SER A 77 -10.35 3.53 14.21
N GLY A 78 -10.28 2.96 13.03
CA GLY A 78 -9.02 2.64 12.37
C GLY A 78 -8.38 3.87 11.72
N GLY A 79 -7.05 3.85 11.52
CA GLY A 79 -6.35 4.78 10.66
C GLY A 79 -6.68 4.55 9.18
N ASN A 80 -6.32 5.52 8.33
CA ASN A 80 -6.53 5.44 6.90
C ASN A 80 -5.42 4.61 6.22
N LEU A 81 -5.79 3.83 5.20
CA LEU A 81 -4.84 3.06 4.39
C LEU A 81 -4.81 3.61 2.97
N SER A 82 -3.63 3.97 2.50
CA SER A 82 -3.42 4.41 1.12
C SER A 82 -2.40 3.51 0.41
N LEU A 83 -2.81 2.91 -0.70
CA LEU A 83 -1.97 2.13 -1.60
C LEU A 83 -1.74 2.95 -2.87
N LEU A 84 -0.48 3.33 -3.13
CA LEU A 84 -0.09 4.25 -4.18
C LEU A 84 0.94 3.57 -5.09
N ALA A 85 0.48 2.98 -6.18
CA ALA A 85 1.31 2.21 -7.11
C ALA A 85 1.58 3.00 -8.40
N GLY A 86 2.80 2.92 -8.88
CA GLY A 86 3.18 3.47 -10.18
C GLY A 86 2.58 2.72 -11.36
N ARG A 87 2.19 1.45 -11.16
CA ARG A 87 1.48 0.64 -12.13
C ARG A 87 0.25 0.00 -11.50
N ASP A 88 0.31 -1.26 -11.05
CA ASP A 88 -0.88 -2.02 -10.68
C ASP A 88 -1.12 -2.07 -9.17
N ILE A 89 -2.39 -2.20 -8.80
CA ILE A 89 -2.79 -2.62 -7.45
C ILE A 89 -3.63 -3.89 -7.59
N THR A 90 -3.21 -4.96 -6.89
CA THR A 90 -3.94 -6.23 -6.85
C THR A 90 -4.32 -6.58 -5.42
N ILE A 91 -5.61 -6.71 -5.16
CA ILE A 91 -6.14 -7.11 -3.85
C ILE A 91 -6.57 -8.57 -3.94
N ASN A 92 -5.75 -9.48 -3.40
CA ASN A 92 -6.03 -10.93 -3.36
C ASN A 92 -6.52 -11.42 -2.00
N SER A 93 -6.55 -10.56 -0.99
CA SER A 93 -7.01 -10.90 0.36
C SER A 93 -7.80 -9.76 0.98
N ASN A 94 -8.66 -10.07 1.93
CA ASN A 94 -9.61 -9.13 2.50
C ASN A 94 -8.93 -7.95 3.19
N ILE A 95 -9.53 -6.77 3.04
CA ILE A 95 -9.14 -5.55 3.76
C ILE A 95 -10.33 -5.07 4.60
N THR A 96 -10.09 -4.91 5.90
CA THR A 96 -11.04 -4.27 6.84
C THR A 96 -10.30 -3.13 7.54
N THR A 97 -10.82 -1.89 7.45
CA THR A 97 -10.16 -0.71 8.02
C THR A 97 -10.83 -0.17 9.30
N ALA A 98 -11.93 -0.76 9.74
CA ALA A 98 -12.66 -0.34 10.96
C ALA A 98 -12.97 1.18 10.96
N ASN A 99 -13.67 1.65 9.94
CA ASN A 99 -14.06 3.04 9.68
C ASN A 99 -12.93 3.98 9.23
N GLY A 100 -11.71 3.50 9.02
CA GLY A 100 -10.67 4.24 8.31
C GLY A 100 -10.95 4.24 6.80
N ASP A 101 -10.54 5.30 6.11
CA ASP A 101 -10.65 5.37 4.65
C ASP A 101 -9.63 4.46 3.96
N LEU A 102 -10.02 3.89 2.83
CA LEU A 102 -9.13 3.14 1.94
C LEU A 102 -8.99 3.87 0.60
N THR A 103 -7.77 4.23 0.26
CA THR A 103 -7.45 4.82 -1.04
C THR A 103 -6.58 3.87 -1.84
N LEU A 104 -7.05 3.49 -3.03
CA LEU A 104 -6.32 2.72 -4.03
C LEU A 104 -6.03 3.65 -5.20
N ARG A 105 -4.75 3.91 -5.46
CA ARG A 105 -4.35 4.81 -6.54
C ARG A 105 -3.29 4.13 -7.41
N ALA A 106 -3.67 3.73 -8.60
CA ALA A 106 -2.78 3.12 -9.59
C ALA A 106 -2.35 4.16 -10.64
N ASN A 107 -1.27 3.88 -11.35
CA ASN A 107 -0.61 4.81 -12.27
C ASN A 107 -0.32 6.18 -11.61
N THR A 108 0.08 6.18 -10.36
CA THR A 108 0.32 7.42 -9.60
C THR A 108 1.38 8.29 -10.25
N SER A 109 1.20 9.60 -10.14
CA SER A 109 2.14 10.58 -10.66
C SER A 109 3.37 10.75 -9.75
N THR A 110 4.39 11.42 -10.27
CA THR A 110 5.60 11.79 -9.51
C THR A 110 5.32 12.66 -8.30
N SER A 111 4.21 13.39 -8.27
CA SER A 111 3.79 14.18 -7.12
C SER A 111 3.49 13.34 -5.87
N TYR A 112 3.26 12.03 -6.03
CA TYR A 112 3.10 11.07 -4.94
C TYR A 112 4.38 10.29 -4.63
N GLY A 113 5.51 10.66 -5.25
CA GLY A 113 6.82 10.10 -4.98
C GLY A 113 7.22 8.96 -5.92
N VAL A 114 6.44 8.63 -6.95
CA VAL A 114 6.83 7.65 -7.97
C VAL A 114 7.97 8.20 -8.82
N VAL A 115 8.95 7.36 -9.10
CA VAL A 115 10.05 7.67 -10.01
C VAL A 115 9.71 7.08 -11.39
N ASP A 116 9.39 7.92 -12.37
CA ASP A 116 8.91 7.49 -13.68
C ASP A 116 9.88 6.56 -14.41
N SER A 117 11.20 6.77 -14.30
CA SER A 117 12.19 5.89 -14.90
C SER A 117 12.24 4.48 -14.30
N GLN A 118 11.59 4.27 -13.16
CA GLN A 118 11.50 2.98 -12.45
C GLN A 118 10.09 2.39 -12.49
N ARG A 119 9.16 3.09 -13.13
CA ARG A 119 7.78 2.63 -13.32
C ARG A 119 7.76 1.39 -14.21
N GLY A 120 6.92 0.41 -13.87
CA GLY A 120 6.69 -0.76 -14.72
C GLY A 120 6.09 -0.37 -16.08
N SER A 121 6.44 -1.09 -17.12
CA SER A 121 5.83 -0.94 -18.45
C SER A 121 4.46 -1.62 -18.51
N GLY A 122 3.64 -1.23 -19.49
CA GLY A 122 2.31 -1.78 -19.71
C GLY A 122 1.19 -0.89 -19.15
N THR A 123 -0.05 -1.35 -19.30
CA THR A 123 -1.23 -0.66 -18.74
C THR A 123 -1.28 -0.83 -17.23
N ALA A 124 -1.79 0.17 -16.53
CA ALA A 124 -2.04 0.09 -15.09
C ALA A 124 -3.48 -0.32 -14.81
N ASP A 125 -3.67 -1.14 -13.76
CA ASP A 125 -4.97 -1.62 -13.35
C ASP A 125 -5.14 -1.61 -11.83
N ILE A 126 -6.39 -1.55 -11.37
CA ILE A 126 -6.79 -1.88 -10.00
C ILE A 126 -7.66 -3.13 -10.07
N THR A 127 -7.12 -4.26 -9.64
CA THR A 127 -7.81 -5.55 -9.61
C THR A 127 -8.20 -5.91 -8.17
N ASN A 128 -9.49 -6.10 -7.93
CA ASN A 128 -9.98 -6.54 -6.63
C ASN A 128 -10.61 -7.93 -6.71
N ASN A 129 -9.96 -8.91 -6.08
CA ASN A 129 -10.38 -10.32 -6.01
C ASN A 129 -10.90 -10.72 -4.62
N ALA A 130 -11.05 -9.78 -3.68
CA ALA A 130 -11.38 -10.06 -2.29
C ALA A 130 -12.38 -9.05 -1.72
N ALA A 131 -12.86 -9.30 -0.50
CA ALA A 131 -13.79 -8.38 0.16
C ALA A 131 -13.05 -7.16 0.74
N ILE A 132 -13.62 -5.98 0.53
CA ILE A 132 -13.20 -4.74 1.15
C ILE A 132 -14.32 -4.24 2.05
N ASN A 133 -14.00 -3.96 3.32
CA ASN A 133 -14.93 -3.42 4.31
C ASN A 133 -14.28 -2.22 5.03
N ALA A 134 -14.68 -1.04 4.66
CA ALA A 134 -14.25 0.19 5.32
C ALA A 134 -15.19 0.64 6.46
N GLY A 135 -16.26 -0.10 6.73
CA GLY A 135 -17.28 0.33 7.70
C GLY A 135 -17.94 1.62 7.26
N ASN A 136 -17.81 2.70 8.06
CA ASN A 136 -18.27 4.04 7.71
C ASN A 136 -17.21 4.87 6.95
N GLY A 137 -16.02 4.33 6.76
CA GLY A 137 -14.96 4.95 5.95
C GLY A 137 -15.28 4.90 4.45
N THR A 138 -14.59 5.72 3.69
CA THR A 138 -14.73 5.81 2.24
C THR A 138 -13.74 4.88 1.54
N VAL A 139 -14.18 4.17 0.50
CA VAL A 139 -13.30 3.44 -0.41
C VAL A 139 -13.18 4.24 -1.71
N THR A 140 -11.96 4.65 -2.04
CA THR A 140 -11.66 5.43 -3.23
C THR A 140 -10.69 4.66 -4.14
N GLY A 141 -11.10 4.41 -5.38
CA GLY A 141 -10.25 3.86 -6.43
C GLY A 141 -9.99 4.92 -7.50
N VAL A 142 -8.72 5.17 -7.81
CA VAL A 142 -8.32 6.17 -8.81
C VAL A 142 -7.26 5.59 -9.73
N MET A 143 -7.46 5.82 -11.04
CA MET A 143 -6.42 5.66 -12.06
C MET A 143 -5.86 7.04 -12.37
N ASP A 144 -4.64 7.31 -11.94
CA ASP A 144 -3.98 8.58 -12.26
C ASP A 144 -3.43 8.58 -13.70
N GLY A 145 -3.17 9.76 -14.23
CA GLY A 145 -2.53 9.92 -15.53
C GLY A 145 -1.00 10.03 -15.42
N GLY A 146 -0.35 9.12 -14.68
CA GLY A 146 1.12 9.10 -14.56
C GLY A 146 1.78 8.93 -15.94
N ALA A 147 2.94 9.57 -16.14
CA ALA A 147 3.73 9.39 -17.34
C ALA A 147 4.45 8.02 -17.34
N GLY A 148 4.73 7.47 -18.51
CA GLY A 148 5.66 6.34 -18.64
C GLY A 148 5.03 4.96 -18.87
N LEU A 149 3.72 4.82 -18.88
CA LEU A 149 3.06 3.59 -19.30
C LEU A 149 2.89 3.62 -20.83
N THR A 150 3.73 2.93 -21.57
CA THR A 150 3.63 2.73 -23.02
C THR A 150 3.63 1.27 -23.39
#